data_56bad90c7e2f2092b6d9df198e812555
#
_entry.id   56bad90c7e2f2092b6d9df198e812555
#
_cell.length_a   1.000
_cell.length_b   1.000
_cell.length_c   1.000
_cell.angle_alpha   90.00
_cell.angle_beta   90.00
_cell.angle_gamma   90.00
#
_symmetry.space_group_name_H-M   'P 1'
#
loop_
_entity.id
_entity.type
_entity.pdbx_description
1 polymer ?
#
loop_
_entity_poly.entity_id
_entity_poly.type
_entity_poly.pdbx_seq_one_letter_code
_entity_poly.pdbx_strand_id
1 'polypeptide(L)'
;MGQQVKIGVQGYTLKKQFSELGPYETLKKINELGYNAVEISQVDMTPENVAEIKRASEEFGMEIASLSAGLKPMMEGQESLSTHLDKIIADCKTLNTDIVRIGMLPFEAMASLEKVVEFCHEANAVAETMKEQGIKLYYHNHHIEFVKYDGRYLLDIIREEAPLLGLELDVHWVQRGGRNPVEVLKEYAGKVDLVHLKDYRVVPIPQEAVDEILKGNAGDFMHAFTNNIEFAELGQGTLDLPAIIEQSIASGARYLLVEQDDQYGRDPFECLAESRDYLKKIGYADLF
;
A
#
# COMPACT_ATOMS: atom_id res chain seq x y z
N MET A 1 4.46 -17.64 20.85
CA MET A 1 4.24 -18.02 19.45
C MET A 1 4.26 -16.71 18.68
N GLY A 2 5.11 -16.52 17.67
CA GLY A 2 5.10 -15.33 16.82
C GLY A 2 3.74 -15.22 16.14
N GLN A 3 3.28 -13.99 15.90
CA GLN A 3 2.06 -13.76 15.14
C GLN A 3 2.24 -14.35 13.74
N GLN A 4 1.29 -15.15 13.27
CA GLN A 4 1.34 -15.73 11.92
C GLN A 4 1.12 -14.61 10.90
N VAL A 5 1.99 -14.52 9.89
CA VAL A 5 1.84 -13.57 8.78
C VAL A 5 0.59 -13.93 7.99
N LYS A 6 -0.15 -12.92 7.52
CA LYS A 6 -1.33 -13.13 6.65
C LYS A 6 -1.18 -12.44 5.32
N ILE A 7 -1.70 -13.09 4.28
CA ILE A 7 -1.85 -12.47 2.96
C ILE A 7 -3.26 -11.88 2.86
N GLY A 8 -3.33 -10.62 2.45
CA GLY A 8 -4.57 -9.87 2.29
C GLY A 8 -4.59 -9.05 1.01
N VAL A 9 -5.57 -8.18 0.91
CA VAL A 9 -5.78 -7.27 -0.23
C VAL A 9 -5.67 -5.82 0.24
N GLN A 10 -4.98 -5.00 -0.54
CA GLN A 10 -5.02 -3.54 -0.39
C GLN A 10 -6.25 -2.98 -1.11
N GLY A 11 -7.11 -2.28 -0.35
CA GLY A 11 -8.42 -1.82 -0.82
C GLY A 11 -8.39 -0.85 -2.00
N TYR A 12 -7.28 -0.13 -2.23
CA TYR A 12 -7.13 0.75 -3.40
C TYR A 12 -7.32 0.00 -4.72
N THR A 13 -6.88 -1.25 -4.80
CA THR A 13 -7.10 -2.13 -5.96
C THR A 13 -8.57 -2.23 -6.36
N LEU A 14 -9.47 -2.11 -5.38
CA LEU A 14 -10.92 -2.25 -5.50
C LEU A 14 -11.68 -0.94 -5.21
N LYS A 15 -11.01 0.23 -5.29
CA LYS A 15 -11.62 1.54 -4.98
C LYS A 15 -12.95 1.79 -5.70
N LYS A 16 -13.04 1.38 -6.96
CA LYS A 16 -14.27 1.50 -7.74
C LYS A 16 -15.36 0.57 -7.22
N GLN A 17 -15.03 -0.66 -6.86
CA GLN A 17 -15.94 -1.65 -6.32
C GLN A 17 -16.48 -1.24 -4.95
N PHE A 18 -15.63 -0.70 -4.08
CA PHE A 18 -16.08 -0.12 -2.82
C PHE A 18 -17.10 1.01 -3.03
N SER A 19 -16.89 1.85 -4.04
CA SER A 19 -17.85 2.93 -4.38
C SER A 19 -19.13 2.43 -5.02
N GLU A 20 -19.07 1.41 -5.90
CA GLU A 20 -20.23 0.95 -6.69
C GLU A 20 -21.07 -0.13 -5.98
N LEU A 21 -20.41 -1.05 -5.24
CA LEU A 21 -21.07 -2.18 -4.59
C LEU A 21 -21.27 -1.95 -3.08
N GLY A 22 -20.55 -0.99 -2.51
CA GLY A 22 -20.45 -0.78 -1.07
C GLY A 22 -19.43 -1.72 -0.41
N PRO A 23 -19.05 -1.42 0.86
CA PRO A 23 -18.03 -2.17 1.57
C PRO A 23 -18.40 -3.64 1.81
N TYR A 24 -19.62 -3.94 2.22
CA TYR A 24 -20.02 -5.29 2.55
C TYR A 24 -19.89 -6.27 1.36
N GLU A 25 -20.47 -5.92 0.21
CA GLU A 25 -20.43 -6.79 -0.98
C GLU A 25 -19.01 -6.91 -1.56
N THR A 26 -18.20 -5.84 -1.46
CA THR A 26 -16.81 -5.88 -1.90
C THR A 26 -15.99 -6.82 -1.02
N LEU A 27 -16.11 -6.71 0.29
CA LEU A 27 -15.42 -7.59 1.26
C LEU A 27 -15.87 -9.05 1.13
N LYS A 28 -17.15 -9.30 0.89
CA LYS A 28 -17.67 -10.63 0.60
C LYS A 28 -16.97 -11.27 -0.61
N LYS A 29 -16.84 -10.51 -1.71
CA LYS A 29 -16.14 -10.99 -2.92
C LYS A 29 -14.64 -11.25 -2.66
N ILE A 30 -13.97 -10.41 -1.87
CA ILE A 30 -12.59 -10.64 -1.42
C ILE A 30 -12.49 -11.97 -0.65
N ASN A 31 -13.41 -12.20 0.28
CA ASN A 31 -13.46 -13.45 1.05
C ASN A 31 -13.75 -14.68 0.20
N GLU A 32 -14.69 -14.58 -0.77
CA GLU A 32 -14.98 -15.64 -1.74
C GLU A 32 -13.76 -16.03 -2.59
N LEU A 33 -12.83 -15.11 -2.83
CA LEU A 33 -11.53 -15.40 -3.43
C LEU A 33 -10.57 -16.11 -2.47
N GLY A 34 -10.89 -16.17 -1.17
CA GLY A 34 -10.08 -16.82 -0.16
C GLY A 34 -9.07 -15.90 0.54
N TYR A 35 -9.17 -14.59 0.37
CA TYR A 35 -8.41 -13.63 1.17
C TYR A 35 -9.15 -13.35 2.49
N ASN A 36 -8.43 -13.43 3.61
CA ASN A 36 -9.00 -13.24 4.95
C ASN A 36 -8.46 -12.00 5.68
N ALA A 37 -7.74 -11.13 4.99
CA ALA A 37 -7.29 -9.85 5.51
C ALA A 37 -7.44 -8.75 4.45
N VAL A 38 -7.70 -7.52 4.89
CA VAL A 38 -7.85 -6.37 4.01
C VAL A 38 -7.35 -5.09 4.67
N GLU A 39 -6.66 -4.26 3.93
CA GLU A 39 -6.41 -2.87 4.27
C GLU A 39 -7.50 -1.99 3.67
N ILE A 40 -8.17 -1.21 4.51
CA ILE A 40 -9.22 -0.29 4.07
C ILE A 40 -8.58 1.00 3.58
N SER A 41 -8.73 1.26 2.29
CA SER A 41 -8.17 2.43 1.61
C SER A 41 -9.13 2.96 0.56
N GLN A 42 -9.23 4.28 0.42
CA GLN A 42 -10.13 4.98 -0.52
C GLN A 42 -11.61 4.62 -0.31
N VAL A 43 -11.99 4.40 0.92
CA VAL A 43 -13.38 4.21 1.36
C VAL A 43 -13.74 5.36 2.28
N ASP A 44 -14.85 6.03 2.00
CA ASP A 44 -15.38 7.05 2.91
C ASP A 44 -15.82 6.38 4.21
N MET A 45 -15.20 6.75 5.32
CA MET A 45 -15.46 6.13 6.62
C MET A 45 -16.70 6.74 7.30
N THR A 46 -17.85 6.75 6.56
CA THR A 46 -19.13 7.13 7.15
C THR A 46 -19.57 6.10 8.19
N PRO A 47 -20.44 6.46 9.15
CA PRO A 47 -20.95 5.51 10.12
C PRO A 47 -21.58 4.26 9.48
N GLU A 48 -22.24 4.42 8.33
CA GLU A 48 -22.85 3.34 7.55
C GLU A 48 -21.79 2.40 6.98
N ASN A 49 -20.76 2.96 6.35
CA ASN A 49 -19.66 2.18 5.76
C ASN A 49 -18.85 1.45 6.85
N VAL A 50 -18.57 2.10 7.97
CA VAL A 50 -17.91 1.46 9.13
C VAL A 50 -18.75 0.28 9.65
N ALA A 51 -20.08 0.44 9.74
CA ALA A 51 -20.98 -0.64 10.16
C ALA A 51 -20.99 -1.80 9.15
N GLU A 52 -20.96 -1.51 7.83
CA GLU A 52 -20.87 -2.54 6.79
C GLU A 52 -19.54 -3.30 6.83
N ILE A 53 -18.41 -2.59 6.98
CA ILE A 53 -17.08 -3.20 7.12
C ILE A 53 -17.05 -4.11 8.33
N LYS A 54 -17.55 -3.62 9.48
CA LYS A 54 -17.63 -4.41 10.70
C LYS A 54 -18.45 -5.68 10.51
N ARG A 55 -19.65 -5.55 9.93
CA ARG A 55 -20.54 -6.70 9.66
C ARG A 55 -19.86 -7.74 8.78
N ALA A 56 -19.21 -7.30 7.68
CA ALA A 56 -18.49 -8.19 6.78
C ALA A 56 -17.28 -8.86 7.47
N SER A 57 -16.51 -8.10 8.25
CA SER A 57 -15.40 -8.63 9.04
C SER A 57 -15.85 -9.74 10.00
N GLU A 58 -16.93 -9.50 10.76
CA GLU A 58 -17.47 -10.47 11.72
C GLU A 58 -18.09 -11.70 11.03
N GLU A 59 -18.86 -11.48 9.94
CA GLU A 59 -19.58 -12.57 9.25
C GLU A 59 -18.63 -13.48 8.47
N PHE A 60 -17.60 -12.93 7.84
CA PHE A 60 -16.67 -13.68 7.00
C PHE A 60 -15.36 -14.05 7.73
N GLY A 61 -15.16 -13.60 8.96
CA GLY A 61 -13.93 -13.82 9.72
C GLY A 61 -12.73 -13.09 9.12
N MET A 62 -12.94 -11.94 8.47
CA MET A 62 -11.88 -11.14 7.85
C MET A 62 -11.21 -10.22 8.87
N GLU A 63 -9.89 -10.12 8.82
CA GLU A 63 -9.13 -9.13 9.58
C GLU A 63 -9.02 -7.81 8.82
N ILE A 64 -9.24 -6.70 9.51
CA ILE A 64 -8.93 -5.38 9.02
C ILE A 64 -7.47 -5.11 9.38
N ALA A 65 -6.58 -5.28 8.41
CA ALA A 65 -5.12 -5.14 8.58
C ALA A 65 -4.73 -3.72 9.00
N SER A 66 -5.35 -2.72 8.37
CA SER A 66 -5.13 -1.30 8.67
C SER A 66 -6.24 -0.43 8.10
N LEU A 67 -6.31 0.83 8.58
CA LEU A 67 -7.07 1.91 7.97
C LEU A 67 -6.12 2.92 7.33
N SER A 68 -6.53 3.55 6.24
CA SER A 68 -5.81 4.66 5.61
C SER A 68 -6.32 6.01 6.09
N ALA A 69 -5.42 6.90 6.51
CA ALA A 69 -5.74 8.29 6.79
C ALA A 69 -4.55 9.21 6.46
N GLY A 70 -4.80 10.31 5.76
CA GLY A 70 -3.78 11.34 5.57
C GLY A 70 -3.45 12.08 6.87
N LEU A 71 -2.24 12.62 7.03
CA LEU A 71 -1.94 13.50 8.16
C LEU A 71 -2.77 14.77 8.09
N LYS A 72 -2.85 15.38 6.90
CA LYS A 72 -3.67 16.58 6.61
C LYS A 72 -4.67 16.25 5.51
N PRO A 73 -5.82 16.97 5.43
CA PRO A 73 -6.74 16.79 4.32
C PRO A 73 -6.06 17.18 3.01
N MET A 74 -6.20 16.36 1.98
CA MET A 74 -5.73 16.67 0.62
C MET A 74 -6.76 17.47 -0.17
N MET A 75 -8.03 17.40 0.24
CA MET A 75 -9.16 18.15 -0.32
C MET A 75 -10.04 18.68 0.80
N GLU A 76 -10.77 19.77 0.54
CA GLU A 76 -11.70 20.34 1.50
C GLU A 76 -12.76 19.31 1.93
N GLY A 77 -13.00 19.18 3.23
CA GLY A 77 -13.96 18.23 3.81
C GLY A 77 -13.45 16.80 3.97
N GLN A 78 -12.24 16.48 3.53
CA GLN A 78 -11.66 15.16 3.73
C GLN A 78 -11.24 14.95 5.20
N GLU A 79 -11.59 13.80 5.74
CA GLU A 79 -11.12 13.37 7.07
C GLU A 79 -9.59 13.14 7.07
N SER A 80 -8.94 13.56 8.14
CA SER A 80 -7.50 13.39 8.33
C SER A 80 -7.14 13.25 9.80
N LEU A 81 -5.93 12.79 10.07
CA LEU A 81 -5.41 12.66 11.43
C LEU A 81 -5.35 14.00 12.18
N SER A 82 -5.11 15.12 11.46
CA SER A 82 -5.08 16.46 12.08
C SER A 82 -6.45 17.03 12.42
N THR A 83 -7.53 16.50 11.82
CA THR A 83 -8.88 17.09 11.96
C THR A 83 -9.88 16.13 12.60
N HIS A 84 -9.68 14.81 12.48
CA HIS A 84 -10.65 13.79 12.89
C HIS A 84 -10.00 12.65 13.69
N LEU A 85 -8.92 12.92 14.44
CA LEU A 85 -8.13 11.90 15.14
C LEU A 85 -8.99 11.00 16.05
N ASP A 86 -9.87 11.60 16.87
CA ASP A 86 -10.73 10.84 17.79
C ASP A 86 -11.68 9.90 17.05
N LYS A 87 -12.23 10.32 15.92
CA LYS A 87 -13.08 9.49 15.06
C LYS A 87 -12.28 8.32 14.48
N ILE A 88 -11.10 8.58 13.92
CA ILE A 88 -10.24 7.54 13.32
C ILE A 88 -9.85 6.50 14.39
N ILE A 89 -9.54 6.94 15.61
CA ILE A 89 -9.28 6.05 16.75
C ILE A 89 -10.53 5.20 17.10
N ALA A 90 -11.72 5.81 17.09
CA ALA A 90 -12.97 5.11 17.34
C ALA A 90 -13.28 4.07 16.25
N ASP A 91 -13.03 4.40 15.00
CA ASP A 91 -13.20 3.49 13.86
C ASP A 91 -12.23 2.30 13.96
N CYS A 92 -10.95 2.53 14.31
CA CYS A 92 -9.98 1.45 14.56
C CYS A 92 -10.49 0.49 15.66
N LYS A 93 -10.99 1.02 16.77
CA LYS A 93 -11.55 0.21 17.87
C LYS A 93 -12.80 -0.57 17.43
N THR A 94 -13.67 0.07 16.65
CA THR A 94 -14.89 -0.54 16.11
C THR A 94 -14.58 -1.70 15.17
N LEU A 95 -13.54 -1.55 14.35
CA LEU A 95 -13.11 -2.52 13.34
C LEU A 95 -12.03 -3.48 13.85
N ASN A 96 -11.66 -3.38 15.13
CA ASN A 96 -10.66 -4.24 15.78
C ASN A 96 -9.30 -4.26 15.04
N THR A 97 -8.86 -3.10 14.55
CA THR A 97 -7.52 -2.91 14.00
C THR A 97 -6.66 -2.02 14.88
N ASP A 98 -5.38 -2.32 14.98
CA ASP A 98 -4.40 -1.55 15.74
C ASP A 98 -3.44 -0.74 14.85
N ILE A 99 -3.75 -0.63 13.56
CA ILE A 99 -2.89 0.05 12.59
C ILE A 99 -3.67 1.09 11.79
N VAL A 100 -3.08 2.28 11.68
CA VAL A 100 -3.43 3.30 10.67
C VAL A 100 -2.19 3.59 9.85
N ARG A 101 -2.34 3.78 8.55
CA ARG A 101 -1.24 4.18 7.69
C ARG A 101 -1.49 5.50 7.00
N ILE A 102 -0.42 6.30 6.85
CA ILE A 102 -0.38 7.49 5.98
C ILE A 102 0.07 7.02 4.61
N GLY A 103 -0.77 7.22 3.59
CA GLY A 103 -0.56 6.69 2.24
C GLY A 103 0.50 7.41 1.42
N MET A 104 0.77 8.69 1.69
CA MET A 104 1.83 9.48 1.04
C MET A 104 2.05 10.79 1.76
N LEU A 105 3.16 11.45 1.45
CA LEU A 105 3.42 12.83 1.89
C LEU A 105 2.32 13.78 1.38
N PRO A 106 1.88 14.75 2.20
CA PRO A 106 1.10 15.87 1.71
C PRO A 106 1.86 16.61 0.59
N PHE A 107 1.16 17.11 -0.42
CA PHE A 107 1.80 17.80 -1.56
C PHE A 107 2.69 18.97 -1.11
N GLU A 108 2.27 19.70 -0.07
CA GLU A 108 3.06 20.79 0.50
C GLU A 108 4.38 20.32 1.10
N ALA A 109 4.41 19.11 1.67
CA ALA A 109 5.63 18.54 2.24
C ALA A 109 6.65 18.17 1.16
N MET A 110 6.21 17.87 -0.06
CA MET A 110 7.10 17.54 -1.18
C MET A 110 7.90 18.75 -1.70
N ALA A 111 7.58 19.97 -1.25
CA ALA A 111 8.21 21.19 -1.76
C ALA A 111 9.67 21.37 -1.29
N SER A 112 10.02 20.88 -0.08
CA SER A 112 11.41 20.97 0.44
C SER A 112 11.65 19.98 1.58
N LEU A 113 12.92 19.72 1.87
CA LEU A 113 13.31 18.85 2.98
C LEU A 113 12.81 19.39 4.33
N GLU A 114 12.84 20.72 4.54
CA GLU A 114 12.31 21.32 5.77
C GLU A 114 10.83 20.99 5.95
N LYS A 115 10.05 21.01 4.88
CA LYS A 115 8.63 20.64 4.92
C LYS A 115 8.40 19.16 5.22
N VAL A 116 9.27 18.29 4.74
CA VAL A 116 9.22 16.87 5.12
C VAL A 116 9.53 16.70 6.60
N VAL A 117 10.53 17.41 7.14
CA VAL A 117 10.86 17.35 8.58
C VAL A 117 9.70 17.88 9.43
N GLU A 118 9.06 18.99 9.03
CA GLU A 118 7.83 19.49 9.69
C GLU A 118 6.74 18.41 9.72
N PHE A 119 6.48 17.75 8.56
CA PHE A 119 5.54 16.63 8.48
C PHE A 119 5.92 15.49 9.43
N CYS A 120 7.20 15.11 9.48
CA CYS A 120 7.68 14.04 10.35
C CYS A 120 7.40 14.34 11.83
N HIS A 121 7.69 15.57 12.27
CA HIS A 121 7.45 15.97 13.66
C HIS A 121 5.95 15.96 14.00
N GLU A 122 5.09 16.48 13.11
CA GLU A 122 3.63 16.44 13.28
C GLU A 122 3.12 14.99 13.32
N ALA A 123 3.54 14.14 12.39
CA ALA A 123 3.14 12.74 12.33
C ALA A 123 3.62 11.94 13.56
N ASN A 124 4.83 12.22 14.05
CA ASN A 124 5.36 11.58 15.24
C ASN A 124 4.57 11.96 16.50
N ALA A 125 4.11 13.22 16.63
CA ALA A 125 3.26 13.67 17.73
C ALA A 125 1.87 12.97 17.70
N VAL A 126 1.29 12.82 16.50
CA VAL A 126 0.05 12.05 16.31
C VAL A 126 0.27 10.57 16.67
N ALA A 127 1.39 9.97 16.24
CA ALA A 127 1.73 8.59 16.56
C ALA A 127 1.86 8.36 18.07
N GLU A 128 2.38 9.32 18.84
CA GLU A 128 2.44 9.25 20.29
C GLU A 128 1.04 9.20 20.92
N THR A 129 0.14 10.10 20.49
CA THR A 129 -1.26 10.10 20.95
C THR A 129 -1.99 8.79 20.60
N MET A 130 -1.82 8.28 19.39
CA MET A 130 -2.43 7.02 18.96
C MET A 130 -1.90 5.82 19.74
N LYS A 131 -0.59 5.81 20.04
CA LYS A 131 0.07 4.77 20.83
C LYS A 131 -0.53 4.64 22.24
N GLU A 132 -0.91 5.75 22.87
CA GLU A 132 -1.60 5.75 24.17
C GLU A 132 -2.96 5.04 24.09
N GLN A 133 -3.56 4.98 22.91
CA GLN A 133 -4.81 4.27 22.61
C GLN A 133 -4.60 2.83 22.11
N GLY A 134 -3.34 2.35 22.04
CA GLY A 134 -2.97 1.04 21.54
C GLY A 134 -2.97 0.90 20.03
N ILE A 135 -2.94 2.04 19.30
CA ILE A 135 -2.94 2.08 17.84
C ILE A 135 -1.58 2.58 17.37
N LYS A 136 -1.03 1.96 16.34
CA LYS A 136 0.24 2.31 15.73
C LYS A 136 0.01 3.09 14.43
N LEU A 137 0.85 4.07 14.15
CA LEU A 137 0.83 4.83 12.92
C LEU A 137 1.99 4.40 12.02
N TYR A 138 1.68 4.15 10.74
CA TYR A 138 2.64 3.71 9.72
C TYR A 138 2.72 4.74 8.58
N TYR A 139 3.86 4.74 7.91
CA TYR A 139 4.08 5.51 6.69
C TYR A 139 4.31 4.56 5.51
N HIS A 140 3.56 4.76 4.42
CA HIS A 140 3.71 4.02 3.17
C HIS A 140 4.63 4.76 2.21
N ASN A 141 5.61 4.06 1.64
CA ASN A 141 6.52 4.66 0.66
C ASN A 141 6.02 4.53 -0.77
N HIS A 142 6.40 5.53 -1.57
CA HIS A 142 6.46 5.47 -3.03
C HIS A 142 7.93 5.49 -3.48
N HIS A 143 8.17 5.74 -4.77
CA HIS A 143 9.53 5.91 -5.31
C HIS A 143 10.17 7.25 -4.92
N ILE A 144 9.37 8.26 -4.60
CA ILE A 144 9.83 9.62 -4.26
C ILE A 144 10.66 9.66 -2.97
N GLU A 145 10.43 8.73 -2.04
CA GLU A 145 11.19 8.63 -0.79
C GLU A 145 12.62 8.10 -0.98
N PHE A 146 12.95 7.68 -2.21
CA PHE A 146 14.32 7.30 -2.58
C PHE A 146 15.12 8.43 -3.23
N VAL A 147 14.59 9.67 -3.26
CA VAL A 147 15.41 10.85 -3.53
C VAL A 147 16.45 11.04 -2.41
N LYS A 148 17.62 11.56 -2.77
CA LYS A 148 18.71 11.78 -1.82
C LYS A 148 18.88 13.26 -1.48
N TYR A 149 18.99 13.54 -0.18
CA TYR A 149 19.44 14.80 0.37
C TYR A 149 20.75 14.59 1.11
N ASP A 150 21.82 15.23 0.67
CA ASP A 150 23.17 15.07 1.21
C ASP A 150 23.62 13.58 1.32
N GLY A 151 23.26 12.80 0.29
CA GLY A 151 23.62 11.38 0.20
C GLY A 151 22.71 10.41 0.97
N ARG A 152 21.76 10.89 1.77
CA ARG A 152 20.79 10.10 2.54
C ARG A 152 19.46 10.02 1.80
N TYR A 153 18.84 8.86 1.80
CA TYR A 153 17.49 8.70 1.24
C TYR A 153 16.45 9.43 2.10
N LEU A 154 15.42 9.98 1.47
CA LEU A 154 14.32 10.64 2.17
C LEU A 154 13.62 9.68 3.14
N LEU A 155 13.48 8.40 2.78
CA LEU A 155 12.89 7.39 3.66
C LEU A 155 13.69 7.22 4.97
N ASP A 156 15.04 7.28 4.91
CA ASP A 156 15.88 7.26 6.11
C ASP A 156 15.65 8.49 6.99
N ILE A 157 15.49 9.66 6.35
CA ILE A 157 15.23 10.91 7.07
C ILE A 157 13.86 10.83 7.75
N ILE A 158 12.83 10.36 7.05
CA ILE A 158 11.48 10.17 7.64
C ILE A 158 11.55 9.26 8.86
N ARG A 159 12.26 8.13 8.76
CA ARG A 159 12.43 7.19 9.89
C ARG A 159 13.14 7.82 11.09
N GLU A 160 14.14 8.66 10.85
CA GLU A 160 14.92 9.30 11.91
C GLU A 160 14.17 10.45 12.58
N GLU A 161 13.47 11.28 11.80
CA GLU A 161 12.71 12.43 12.28
C GLU A 161 11.34 12.05 12.87
N ALA A 162 10.81 10.86 12.53
CA ALA A 162 9.56 10.33 13.08
C ALA A 162 9.73 8.90 13.60
N PRO A 163 10.51 8.67 14.69
CA PRO A 163 10.89 7.34 15.16
C PRO A 163 9.74 6.48 15.68
N LEU A 164 8.56 7.07 15.97
CA LEU A 164 7.36 6.34 16.37
C LEU A 164 6.57 5.78 15.19
N LEU A 165 6.83 6.25 13.98
CA LEU A 165 6.21 5.69 12.79
C LEU A 165 6.79 4.30 12.48
N GLY A 166 5.90 3.34 12.21
CA GLY A 166 6.24 2.13 11.49
C GLY A 166 6.32 2.40 9.98
N LEU A 167 6.76 1.41 9.22
CA LEU A 167 6.83 1.48 7.76
C LEU A 167 5.91 0.42 7.15
N GLU A 168 5.11 0.84 6.19
CA GLU A 168 4.46 -0.01 5.22
C GLU A 168 5.29 0.07 3.93
N LEU A 169 6.01 -1.02 3.60
CA LEU A 169 6.90 -1.02 2.44
C LEU A 169 6.18 -1.56 1.20
N ASP A 170 6.11 -0.74 0.16
CA ASP A 170 5.68 -1.14 -1.16
C ASP A 170 6.89 -1.56 -2.00
N VAL A 171 6.96 -2.83 -2.33
CA VAL A 171 8.11 -3.45 -3.00
C VAL A 171 8.30 -2.97 -4.44
N HIS A 172 7.18 -2.64 -5.13
CA HIS A 172 7.23 -2.04 -6.47
C HIS A 172 7.89 -0.65 -6.42
N TRP A 173 7.42 0.19 -5.50
CA TRP A 173 7.93 1.55 -5.39
C TRP A 173 9.37 1.59 -4.87
N VAL A 174 9.78 0.63 -4.03
CA VAL A 174 11.20 0.44 -3.68
C VAL A 174 12.03 0.16 -4.92
N GLN A 175 11.61 -0.79 -5.76
CA GLN A 175 12.30 -1.15 -7.00
C GLN A 175 12.32 0.04 -7.99
N ARG A 176 11.20 0.75 -8.14
CA ARG A 176 11.09 1.96 -8.97
C ARG A 176 11.97 3.11 -8.45
N GLY A 177 12.20 3.17 -7.15
CA GLY A 177 13.14 4.09 -6.49
C GLY A 177 14.60 3.70 -6.66
N GLY A 178 14.91 2.62 -7.38
CA GLY A 178 16.27 2.18 -7.68
C GLY A 178 16.94 1.38 -6.55
N ARG A 179 16.16 0.83 -5.61
CA ARG A 179 16.65 -0.02 -4.53
C ARG A 179 16.13 -1.46 -4.68
N ASN A 180 16.90 -2.42 -4.19
CA ASN A 180 16.46 -3.81 -4.09
C ASN A 180 15.47 -3.98 -2.93
N PRO A 181 14.22 -4.48 -3.16
CA PRO A 181 13.24 -4.64 -2.10
C PRO A 181 13.68 -5.54 -0.96
N VAL A 182 14.39 -6.63 -1.24
CA VAL A 182 14.90 -7.56 -0.22
C VAL A 182 15.89 -6.87 0.72
N GLU A 183 16.80 -6.06 0.16
CA GLU A 183 17.77 -5.30 0.96
C GLU A 183 17.09 -4.25 1.83
N VAL A 184 16.10 -3.53 1.28
CA VAL A 184 15.36 -2.49 2.02
C VAL A 184 14.51 -3.12 3.12
N LEU A 185 13.82 -4.22 2.86
CA LEU A 185 13.09 -4.97 3.89
C LEU A 185 14.00 -5.41 5.05
N LYS A 186 15.20 -5.88 4.73
CA LYS A 186 16.20 -6.26 5.73
C LYS A 186 16.71 -5.06 6.54
N GLU A 187 16.96 -3.94 5.88
CA GLU A 187 17.45 -2.69 6.49
C GLU A 187 16.46 -2.14 7.52
N TYR A 188 15.16 -2.25 7.23
CA TYR A 188 14.09 -1.75 8.11
C TYR A 188 13.44 -2.86 8.97
N ALA A 189 14.09 -4.01 9.13
CA ALA A 189 13.56 -5.11 9.94
C ALA A 189 13.14 -4.65 11.35
N GLY A 190 12.00 -5.12 11.84
CA GLY A 190 11.40 -4.74 13.12
C GLY A 190 10.62 -3.41 13.09
N LYS A 191 10.55 -2.73 11.94
CA LYS A 191 9.74 -1.51 11.72
C LYS A 191 8.66 -1.70 10.65
N VAL A 192 8.64 -2.86 9.98
CA VAL A 192 7.78 -3.17 8.84
C VAL A 192 6.75 -4.21 9.27
N ASP A 193 5.55 -3.77 9.65
CA ASP A 193 4.42 -4.68 9.95
C ASP A 193 3.58 -4.97 8.69
N LEU A 194 3.62 -4.09 7.69
CA LEU A 194 2.82 -4.13 6.47
C LEU A 194 3.74 -4.09 5.24
N VAL A 195 3.46 -4.93 4.25
CA VAL A 195 4.16 -4.94 2.96
C VAL A 195 3.14 -5.00 1.83
N HIS A 196 3.20 -4.07 0.89
CA HIS A 196 2.47 -4.18 -0.35
C HIS A 196 3.24 -5.06 -1.33
N LEU A 197 2.65 -6.20 -1.65
CA LEU A 197 3.08 -7.05 -2.76
C LEU A 197 2.47 -6.50 -4.04
N LYS A 198 3.26 -5.77 -4.81
CA LYS A 198 2.87 -5.13 -6.06
C LYS A 198 3.92 -5.43 -7.11
N ASP A 199 3.55 -6.13 -8.16
CA ASP A 199 4.44 -6.53 -9.25
C ASP A 199 4.28 -5.60 -10.47
N TYR A 200 5.21 -5.66 -11.39
CA TYR A 200 5.17 -4.90 -12.64
C TYR A 200 5.90 -5.62 -13.75
N ARG A 201 5.54 -5.32 -14.98
CA ARG A 201 6.16 -5.86 -16.18
C ARG A 201 6.56 -4.75 -17.15
N VAL A 202 7.56 -5.03 -17.98
CA VAL A 202 7.90 -4.24 -19.15
C VAL A 202 7.05 -4.73 -20.31
N VAL A 203 6.35 -3.84 -21.00
CA VAL A 203 5.54 -4.16 -22.15
C VAL A 203 6.20 -3.76 -23.45
N PRO A 204 5.87 -4.41 -24.59
CA PRO A 204 6.40 -4.02 -25.88
C PRO A 204 6.04 -2.58 -26.23
N ILE A 205 6.96 -1.90 -26.92
CA ILE A 205 6.66 -0.59 -27.50
C ILE A 205 5.59 -0.78 -28.60
N PRO A 206 4.51 0.03 -28.61
CA PRO A 206 3.48 -0.05 -29.62
C PRO A 206 4.04 0.11 -31.04
N GLN A 207 3.56 -0.69 -31.99
CA GLN A 207 4.03 -0.65 -33.38
C GLN A 207 3.85 0.74 -34.01
N GLU A 208 2.75 1.42 -33.67
CA GLU A 208 2.46 2.78 -34.13
C GLU A 208 3.55 3.77 -33.74
N ALA A 209 4.07 3.66 -32.51
CA ALA A 209 5.17 4.51 -32.04
C ALA A 209 6.49 4.21 -32.79
N VAL A 210 6.74 2.94 -33.14
CA VAL A 210 7.87 2.54 -33.97
C VAL A 210 7.71 3.08 -35.41
N ASP A 211 6.51 3.02 -35.97
CA ASP A 211 6.24 3.55 -37.32
C ASP A 211 6.40 5.07 -37.37
N GLU A 212 6.06 5.81 -36.32
CA GLU A 212 6.22 7.25 -36.25
C GLU A 212 7.70 7.68 -36.18
N ILE A 213 8.54 6.99 -35.40
CA ILE A 213 9.97 7.32 -35.36
C ILE A 213 10.65 7.06 -36.71
N LEU A 214 10.23 6.03 -37.45
CA LEU A 214 10.76 5.74 -38.79
C LEU A 214 10.36 6.81 -39.83
N LYS A 215 9.30 7.61 -39.56
CA LYS A 215 8.92 8.79 -40.35
C LYS A 215 9.60 10.09 -39.87
N GLY A 216 10.41 10.02 -38.82
CA GLY A 216 11.10 11.16 -38.22
C GLY A 216 10.39 11.82 -37.06
N ASN A 217 9.27 11.25 -36.57
CA ASN A 217 8.49 11.74 -35.44
C ASN A 217 8.87 10.98 -34.17
N ALA A 218 9.82 11.48 -33.37
CA ALA A 218 10.36 10.74 -32.21
C ALA A 218 9.49 10.82 -30.93
N GLY A 219 8.52 11.74 -30.84
CA GLY A 219 7.80 12.02 -29.59
C GLY A 219 7.10 10.80 -28.99
N ASP A 220 6.23 10.13 -29.74
CA ASP A 220 5.46 8.99 -29.28
C ASP A 220 6.34 7.79 -28.96
N PHE A 221 7.40 7.57 -29.75
CA PHE A 221 8.38 6.52 -29.45
C PHE A 221 9.11 6.79 -28.14
N MET A 222 9.62 7.99 -27.93
CA MET A 222 10.34 8.33 -26.70
C MET A 222 9.42 8.26 -25.46
N HIS A 223 8.16 8.66 -25.62
CA HIS A 223 7.17 8.50 -24.55
C HIS A 223 6.94 7.02 -24.23
N ALA A 224 6.67 6.20 -25.23
CA ALA A 224 6.47 4.76 -25.05
C ALA A 224 7.73 4.08 -24.49
N PHE A 225 8.93 4.45 -25.00
CA PHE A 225 10.20 3.90 -24.54
C PHE A 225 10.48 4.18 -23.06
N THR A 226 10.09 5.35 -22.56
CA THR A 226 10.31 5.73 -21.16
C THR A 226 9.20 5.24 -20.21
N ASN A 227 8.02 4.92 -20.75
CA ASN A 227 6.82 4.58 -19.94
C ASN A 227 6.24 3.19 -20.27
N ASN A 228 7.03 2.27 -20.83
CA ASN A 228 6.60 0.92 -21.17
C ASN A 228 6.59 -0.04 -19.96
N ILE A 229 6.10 0.45 -18.83
CA ILE A 229 5.99 -0.30 -17.58
C ILE A 229 4.52 -0.31 -17.16
N GLU A 230 3.99 -1.50 -16.91
CA GLU A 230 2.64 -1.72 -16.41
C GLU A 230 2.68 -2.45 -15.07
N PHE A 231 1.70 -2.19 -14.20
CA PHE A 231 1.43 -3.03 -13.06
C PHE A 231 1.01 -4.42 -13.53
N ALA A 232 1.33 -5.44 -12.76
CA ALA A 232 1.05 -6.80 -13.14
C ALA A 232 0.47 -7.58 -11.96
N GLU A 233 -0.30 -8.61 -12.26
CA GLU A 233 -0.67 -9.64 -11.31
C GLU A 233 0.61 -10.28 -10.77
N LEU A 234 0.61 -10.65 -9.48
CA LEU A 234 1.79 -11.25 -8.85
C LEU A 234 2.28 -12.47 -9.63
N GLY A 235 3.56 -12.48 -9.95
CA GLY A 235 4.21 -13.55 -10.73
C GLY A 235 4.06 -13.42 -12.24
N GLN A 236 3.37 -12.40 -12.75
CA GLN A 236 3.35 -12.02 -14.16
C GLN A 236 4.28 -10.84 -14.47
N GLY A 237 4.95 -10.32 -13.44
CA GLY A 237 5.91 -9.25 -13.53
C GLY A 237 7.37 -9.73 -13.42
N THR A 238 8.21 -8.87 -12.87
CA THR A 238 9.67 -9.05 -12.85
C THR A 238 10.28 -9.13 -11.46
N LEU A 239 9.49 -8.94 -10.39
CA LEU A 239 10.02 -8.99 -9.02
C LEU A 239 10.27 -10.43 -8.56
N ASP A 240 11.33 -10.63 -7.78
CA ASP A 240 11.61 -11.91 -7.10
C ASP A 240 10.71 -12.03 -5.86
N LEU A 241 9.42 -12.32 -6.10
CA LEU A 241 8.41 -12.40 -5.05
C LEU A 241 8.72 -13.45 -3.98
N PRO A 242 9.25 -14.64 -4.29
CA PRO A 242 9.66 -15.58 -3.24
C PRO A 242 10.68 -14.99 -2.26
N ALA A 243 11.76 -14.38 -2.76
CA ALA A 243 12.77 -13.75 -1.90
C ALA A 243 12.22 -12.54 -1.11
N ILE A 244 11.33 -11.77 -1.73
CA ILE A 244 10.65 -10.63 -1.09
C ILE A 244 9.75 -11.11 0.06
N ILE A 245 8.94 -12.15 -0.16
CA ILE A 245 8.03 -12.70 0.85
C ILE A 245 8.82 -13.30 2.02
N GLU A 246 9.85 -14.11 1.74
CA GLU A 246 10.72 -14.68 2.78
C GLU A 246 11.37 -13.57 3.63
N GLN A 247 11.90 -12.52 2.99
CA GLN A 247 12.50 -11.42 3.73
C GLN A 247 11.47 -10.60 4.48
N SER A 248 10.28 -10.38 3.95
CA SER A 248 9.19 -9.68 4.65
C SER A 248 8.83 -10.40 5.96
N ILE A 249 8.68 -11.72 5.90
CA ILE A 249 8.43 -12.56 7.08
C ILE A 249 9.60 -12.45 8.07
N ALA A 250 10.83 -12.58 7.59
CA ALA A 250 12.03 -12.48 8.42
C ALA A 250 12.20 -11.09 9.05
N SER A 251 11.70 -10.04 8.42
CA SER A 251 11.73 -8.65 8.91
C SER A 251 10.63 -8.33 9.92
N GLY A 252 9.66 -9.24 10.12
CA GLY A 252 8.61 -9.12 11.13
C GLY A 252 7.27 -8.63 10.59
N ALA A 253 7.05 -8.66 9.27
CA ALA A 253 5.77 -8.29 8.68
C ALA A 253 4.61 -9.12 9.27
N ARG A 254 3.49 -8.46 9.52
CA ARG A 254 2.22 -9.06 9.97
C ARG A 254 1.30 -9.35 8.80
N TYR A 255 1.32 -8.46 7.81
CA TYR A 255 0.46 -8.55 6.63
C TYR A 255 1.26 -8.33 5.35
N LEU A 256 0.96 -9.16 4.36
CA LEU A 256 1.42 -9.03 2.97
C LEU A 256 0.18 -8.75 2.13
N LEU A 257 0.07 -7.52 1.63
CA LEU A 257 -1.15 -7.03 0.99
C LEU A 257 -0.96 -6.94 -0.53
N VAL A 258 -1.74 -7.72 -1.26
CA VAL A 258 -1.72 -7.70 -2.73
C VAL A 258 -2.33 -6.40 -3.23
N GLU A 259 -1.59 -5.67 -4.06
CA GLU A 259 -2.02 -4.42 -4.64
C GLU A 259 -1.70 -4.33 -6.13
N GLN A 260 -2.61 -3.71 -6.88
CA GLN A 260 -2.43 -3.35 -8.29
C GLN A 260 -3.17 -2.04 -8.56
N ASP A 261 -2.45 -0.98 -8.94
CA ASP A 261 -3.03 0.36 -9.07
C ASP A 261 -3.89 0.51 -10.34
N ASP A 262 -3.56 -0.22 -11.41
CA ASP A 262 -4.31 -0.26 -12.66
C ASP A 262 -4.37 -1.71 -13.19
N GLN A 263 -5.54 -2.13 -13.59
CA GLN A 263 -5.79 -3.44 -14.17
C GLN A 263 -5.91 -3.39 -15.71
N TYR A 264 -5.72 -2.22 -16.32
CA TYR A 264 -5.75 -2.01 -17.78
C TYR A 264 -7.04 -2.55 -18.43
N GLY A 265 -8.18 -2.28 -17.77
CA GLY A 265 -9.51 -2.68 -18.24
C GLY A 265 -9.93 -4.12 -17.92
N ARG A 266 -9.10 -4.88 -17.20
CA ARG A 266 -9.46 -6.21 -16.68
C ARG A 266 -10.30 -6.09 -15.40
N ASP A 267 -11.02 -7.17 -15.07
CA ASP A 267 -11.73 -7.26 -13.80
C ASP A 267 -10.73 -7.39 -12.64
N PRO A 268 -10.77 -6.48 -11.63
CA PRO A 268 -9.82 -6.53 -10.53
C PRO A 268 -9.97 -7.77 -9.64
N PHE A 269 -11.14 -8.39 -9.58
CA PHE A 269 -11.31 -9.65 -8.85
C PHE A 269 -10.63 -10.82 -9.58
N GLU A 270 -10.65 -10.83 -10.94
CA GLU A 270 -9.88 -11.81 -11.71
C GLU A 270 -8.38 -11.62 -11.52
N CYS A 271 -7.88 -10.38 -11.53
CA CYS A 271 -6.47 -10.07 -11.26
C CYS A 271 -6.03 -10.52 -9.86
N LEU A 272 -6.89 -10.30 -8.84
CA LEU A 272 -6.66 -10.79 -7.48
C LEU A 272 -6.68 -12.33 -7.40
N ALA A 273 -7.57 -13.00 -8.16
CA ALA A 273 -7.61 -14.46 -8.22
C ALA A 273 -6.32 -15.03 -8.83
N GLU A 274 -5.79 -14.45 -9.90
CA GLU A 274 -4.52 -14.84 -10.51
C GLU A 274 -3.33 -14.66 -9.55
N SER A 275 -3.27 -13.51 -8.87
CA SER A 275 -2.26 -13.22 -7.85
C SER A 275 -2.31 -14.23 -6.69
N ARG A 276 -3.50 -14.58 -6.19
CA ARG A 276 -3.71 -15.61 -5.17
C ARG A 276 -3.23 -16.99 -5.67
N ASP A 277 -3.60 -17.36 -6.87
CA ASP A 277 -3.25 -18.69 -7.42
C ASP A 277 -1.74 -18.83 -7.59
N TYR A 278 -1.06 -17.76 -8.00
CA TYR A 278 0.39 -17.70 -8.04
C TYR A 278 0.99 -17.89 -6.63
N LEU A 279 0.54 -17.14 -5.63
CA LEU A 279 1.04 -17.22 -4.26
C LEU A 279 0.84 -18.62 -3.66
N LYS A 280 -0.31 -19.24 -3.89
CA LYS A 280 -0.57 -20.62 -3.47
C LYS A 280 0.36 -21.62 -4.19
N LYS A 281 0.58 -21.44 -5.49
CA LYS A 281 1.46 -22.29 -6.30
C LYS A 281 2.91 -22.26 -5.81
N ILE A 282 3.40 -21.10 -5.35
CA ILE A 282 4.78 -20.96 -4.84
C ILE A 282 4.91 -21.31 -3.35
N GLY A 283 3.87 -21.84 -2.71
CA GLY A 283 3.96 -22.45 -1.38
C GLY A 283 3.40 -21.62 -0.22
N TYR A 284 2.71 -20.51 -0.47
CA TYR A 284 2.17 -19.64 0.58
C TYR A 284 0.66 -19.80 0.83
N ALA A 285 0.09 -20.98 0.51
CA ALA A 285 -1.34 -21.25 0.71
C ALA A 285 -1.80 -21.12 2.17
N ASP A 286 -0.94 -21.42 3.13
CA ASP A 286 -1.25 -21.40 4.56
C ASP A 286 -1.29 -19.98 5.16
N LEU A 287 -0.97 -18.95 4.37
CA LEU A 287 -0.99 -17.55 4.81
C LEU A 287 -2.30 -16.81 4.44
N PHE A 288 -3.23 -17.50 3.76
CA PHE A 288 -4.54 -16.96 3.38
C PHE A 288 -5.59 -17.17 4.46
#